data_679916dc44424f74e9ce99c170aa9fb7
#
_entry.id   679916dc44424f74e9ce99c170aa9fb7
#
_cell.length_a   1.000
_cell.length_b   1.000
_cell.length_c   1.000
_cell.angle_alpha   90.00
_cell.angle_beta   90.00
_cell.angle_gamma   90.00
#
_symmetry.space_group_name_H-M   'P 1'
#
loop_
_entity.id
_entity.type
_entity.pdbx_description
1 polymer ?
#
loop_
_entity_poly.entity_id
_entity_poly.type
_entity_poly.pdbx_seq_one_letter_code
_entity_poly.pdbx_strand_id
1 'polypeptide(L)'
;MTRTPDHAVRNAAAPATPASASAPANTAPATTAPDLTVDGTGLLCVQLLLRLRKQIAHLPAGAVVHILTTDPAAPLDLPAWCHLTGHEYLGPIPSTAPDHDVYALRLTSAPVQTRPGRPWHPTPAATSAPTPDTPNPTPNQTD
;
A
#
# COMPACT_ATOMS: atom_id res chain seq x y z
N MET A 1 -63.35 14.59 -41.35
CA MET A 1 -62.43 13.49 -41.72
C MET A 1 -61.02 13.92 -41.44
N THR A 2 -60.61 13.76 -40.24
CA THR A 2 -59.27 14.09 -39.77
C THR A 2 -58.56 12.81 -39.40
N ARG A 3 -57.59 12.47 -40.19
CA ARG A 3 -56.75 11.33 -39.96
C ARG A 3 -55.62 11.75 -39.09
N THR A 4 -55.57 11.27 -37.89
CA THR A 4 -54.45 11.42 -36.99
C THR A 4 -53.35 10.42 -37.35
N PRO A 5 -52.14 10.83 -37.71
CA PRO A 5 -51.05 9.88 -37.84
C PRO A 5 -50.61 9.45 -36.46
N ASP A 6 -50.76 8.18 -36.25
CA ASP A 6 -50.17 7.48 -35.12
C ASP A 6 -48.65 7.55 -35.25
N HIS A 7 -48.03 8.37 -34.39
CA HIS A 7 -46.60 8.41 -34.23
C HIS A 7 -46.21 7.41 -33.18
N ALA A 8 -46.09 6.18 -33.63
CA ALA A 8 -45.41 5.18 -32.85
C ALA A 8 -43.95 5.59 -32.73
N VAL A 9 -43.61 6.31 -31.69
CA VAL A 9 -42.26 6.55 -31.31
C VAL A 9 -41.67 5.23 -30.84
N ARG A 10 -41.01 4.56 -31.72
CA ARG A 10 -40.16 3.44 -31.36
C ARG A 10 -38.95 4.00 -30.68
N ASN A 11 -39.04 4.12 -29.41
CA ASN A 11 -37.88 4.31 -28.59
C ASN A 11 -37.15 2.98 -28.55
N ALA A 12 -36.32 2.75 -29.53
CA ALA A 12 -35.35 1.67 -29.49
C ALA A 12 -34.28 2.10 -28.53
N ALA A 13 -34.47 1.80 -27.27
CA ALA A 13 -33.39 1.80 -26.32
C ALA A 13 -32.39 0.75 -26.79
N ALA A 14 -31.34 1.18 -27.43
CA ALA A 14 -30.21 0.33 -27.70
C ALA A 14 -29.67 -0.18 -26.36
N PRO A 15 -29.51 -1.48 -26.18
CA PRO A 15 -28.84 -1.98 -25.00
C PRO A 15 -27.45 -1.44 -25.03
N ALA A 16 -27.12 -0.60 -24.05
CA ALA A 16 -25.76 -0.22 -23.82
C ALA A 16 -25.00 -1.49 -23.50
N THR A 17 -24.26 -1.97 -24.43
CA THR A 17 -23.29 -3.03 -24.19
C THR A 17 -22.31 -2.46 -23.20
N PRO A 18 -22.14 -3.02 -22.02
CA PRO A 18 -21.05 -2.61 -21.15
C PRO A 18 -19.78 -2.95 -21.92
N ALA A 19 -19.15 -1.95 -22.47
CA ALA A 19 -17.81 -2.08 -22.97
C ALA A 19 -16.99 -2.57 -21.79
N SER A 20 -16.41 -3.74 -21.91
CA SER A 20 -15.41 -4.22 -20.99
C SER A 20 -14.24 -3.26 -21.08
N ALA A 21 -14.35 -2.19 -20.33
CA ALA A 21 -13.25 -1.27 -20.17
C ALA A 21 -12.25 -1.96 -19.28
N SER A 22 -11.26 -2.59 -19.88
CA SER A 22 -9.99 -2.80 -19.23
C SER A 22 -9.38 -1.42 -19.02
N ALA A 23 -9.86 -0.75 -17.99
CA ALA A 23 -9.20 0.46 -17.56
C ALA A 23 -7.83 0.04 -17.02
N PRO A 24 -6.73 0.60 -17.53
CA PRO A 24 -5.47 0.47 -16.85
C PRO A 24 -5.67 1.08 -15.46
N ALA A 25 -5.46 0.26 -14.43
CA ALA A 25 -5.65 0.62 -13.04
C ALA A 25 -4.56 1.61 -12.59
N ASN A 26 -4.50 2.79 -13.21
CA ASN A 26 -3.42 3.73 -12.94
C ASN A 26 -3.89 5.10 -12.48
N THR A 27 -5.15 5.25 -12.20
CA THR A 27 -5.67 6.47 -11.59
C THR A 27 -6.95 6.11 -10.83
N ALA A 28 -6.85 5.20 -9.88
CA ALA A 28 -7.92 5.07 -8.92
C ALA A 28 -7.80 6.29 -8.00
N PRO A 29 -8.79 7.17 -7.93
CA PRO A 29 -8.88 8.07 -6.81
C PRO A 29 -8.88 7.23 -5.54
N ALA A 30 -8.26 7.71 -4.49
CA ALA A 30 -8.09 7.03 -3.21
C ALA A 30 -9.42 6.68 -2.47
N THR A 31 -10.48 6.53 -3.21
CA THR A 31 -11.84 6.20 -2.75
C THR A 31 -12.12 4.69 -2.84
N THR A 32 -11.12 3.89 -3.16
CA THR A 32 -11.28 2.43 -3.10
C THR A 32 -11.47 2.02 -1.65
N ALA A 33 -12.55 1.29 -1.39
CA ALA A 33 -12.79 0.74 -0.06
C ALA A 33 -11.56 -0.05 0.40
N PRO A 34 -11.07 0.17 1.63
CA PRO A 34 -9.88 -0.51 2.12
C PRO A 34 -10.18 -1.97 2.45
N ASP A 35 -9.21 -2.83 2.20
CA ASP A 35 -9.24 -4.22 2.67
C ASP A 35 -8.97 -4.30 4.17
N LEU A 36 -8.23 -3.32 4.69
CA LEU A 36 -7.93 -3.19 6.10
C LEU A 36 -7.86 -1.71 6.50
N THR A 37 -8.37 -1.41 7.68
CA THR A 37 -8.18 -0.12 8.34
C THR A 37 -7.36 -0.32 9.60
N VAL A 38 -6.25 0.39 9.71
CA VAL A 38 -5.37 0.37 10.88
C VAL A 38 -5.57 1.65 11.68
N ASP A 39 -6.06 1.49 12.89
CA ASP A 39 -6.20 2.60 13.83
C ASP A 39 -4.88 2.82 14.56
N GLY A 40 -4.26 3.94 14.30
CA GLY A 40 -3.04 4.43 14.92
C GLY A 40 -3.23 5.73 15.70
N THR A 41 -4.48 6.10 15.99
CA THR A 41 -4.75 7.30 16.77
C THR A 41 -4.10 7.22 18.15
N GLY A 42 -3.41 8.30 18.54
CA GLY A 42 -2.68 8.36 19.80
C GLY A 42 -1.38 7.55 19.84
N LEU A 43 -1.00 6.88 18.76
CA LEU A 43 0.27 6.17 18.65
C LEU A 43 1.32 7.07 18.01
N LEU A 44 2.55 6.94 18.47
CA LEU A 44 3.72 7.48 17.77
C LEU A 44 3.96 6.68 16.47
N CYS A 45 4.55 7.33 15.47
CA CYS A 45 4.73 6.73 14.15
C CYS A 45 5.45 5.38 14.21
N VAL A 46 6.46 5.21 15.05
CA VAL A 46 7.16 3.92 15.23
C VAL A 46 6.22 2.82 15.70
N GLN A 47 5.37 3.11 16.67
CA GLN A 47 4.39 2.13 17.19
C GLN A 47 3.33 1.81 16.15
N LEU A 48 2.88 2.83 15.42
CA LEU A 48 1.94 2.67 14.31
C LEU A 48 2.52 1.75 13.23
N LEU A 49 3.75 1.97 12.79
CA LEU A 49 4.42 1.14 11.79
C LEU A 49 4.61 -0.31 12.26
N LEU A 50 4.93 -0.53 13.52
CA LEU A 50 5.01 -1.87 14.09
C LEU A 50 3.66 -2.59 14.09
N ARG A 51 2.59 -1.86 14.44
CA ARG A 51 1.22 -2.38 14.39
C ARG A 51 0.80 -2.68 12.95
N LEU A 52 1.03 -1.73 12.05
CA LEU A 52 0.75 -1.87 10.63
C LEU A 52 1.40 -3.12 10.06
N ARG A 53 2.71 -3.28 10.29
CA ARG A 53 3.48 -4.43 9.81
C ARG A 53 2.88 -5.78 10.26
N LYS A 54 2.41 -5.86 11.51
CA LYS A 54 1.79 -7.09 12.03
C LYS A 54 0.46 -7.39 11.33
N GLN A 55 -0.34 -6.37 11.10
CA GLN A 55 -1.67 -6.54 10.53
C GLN A 55 -1.63 -6.84 9.03
N ILE A 56 -0.70 -6.23 8.30
CA ILE A 56 -0.57 -6.48 6.85
C ILE A 56 0.10 -7.81 6.50
N ALA A 57 0.75 -8.46 7.46
CA ALA A 57 1.49 -9.70 7.22
C ALA A 57 0.63 -10.84 6.65
N HIS A 58 -0.68 -10.77 6.83
CA HIS A 58 -1.64 -11.79 6.38
C HIS A 58 -2.47 -11.35 5.17
N LEU A 59 -2.24 -10.14 4.67
CA LEU A 59 -2.98 -9.61 3.55
C LEU A 59 -2.32 -9.96 2.21
N PRO A 60 -3.13 -10.15 1.15
CA PRO A 60 -2.60 -10.41 -0.17
C PRO A 60 -1.94 -9.17 -0.78
N ALA A 61 -1.09 -9.41 -1.75
CA ALA A 61 -0.55 -8.34 -2.59
C ALA A 61 -1.67 -7.59 -3.32
N GLY A 62 -1.52 -6.28 -3.44
CA GLY A 62 -2.52 -5.41 -4.03
C GLY A 62 -3.59 -4.92 -3.07
N ALA A 63 -3.65 -5.47 -1.85
CA ALA A 63 -4.60 -5.00 -0.84
C ALA A 63 -4.37 -3.53 -0.49
N VAL A 64 -5.46 -2.81 -0.31
CA VAL A 64 -5.45 -1.39 0.07
C VAL A 64 -5.68 -1.27 1.58
N VAL A 65 -4.80 -0.53 2.23
CA VAL A 65 -4.83 -0.32 3.67
C VAL A 65 -5.03 1.15 3.97
N HIS A 66 -6.02 1.47 4.77
CA HIS A 66 -6.20 2.80 5.32
C HIS A 66 -5.59 2.89 6.71
N ILE A 67 -4.92 3.98 6.98
CA ILE A 67 -4.23 4.23 8.25
C ILE A 67 -4.78 5.51 8.84
N LEU A 68 -5.38 5.39 10.02
CA LEU A 68 -5.82 6.52 10.82
C LEU A 68 -4.68 6.90 11.77
N THR A 69 -4.35 8.17 11.85
CA THR A 69 -3.28 8.64 12.72
C THR A 69 -3.47 10.08 13.15
N THR A 70 -2.96 10.40 14.32
CA THR A 70 -2.89 11.76 14.88
C THR A 70 -1.47 12.28 14.96
N ASP A 71 -0.50 11.49 14.50
CA ASP A 71 0.91 11.85 14.53
C ASP A 71 1.24 12.83 13.39
N PRO A 72 1.73 14.04 13.68
CA PRO A 72 2.09 15.02 12.66
C PRO A 72 3.26 14.58 11.77
N ALA A 73 4.04 13.57 12.17
CA ALA A 73 5.12 13.02 11.36
C ALA A 73 4.63 12.01 10.30
N ALA A 74 3.40 11.54 10.40
CA ALA A 74 2.84 10.53 9.50
C ALA A 74 2.97 10.87 8.00
N PRO A 75 2.72 12.11 7.54
CA PRO A 75 2.85 12.46 6.13
C PRO A 75 4.27 12.36 5.59
N LEU A 76 5.27 12.34 6.45
CA LEU A 76 6.68 12.13 6.08
C LEU A 76 7.10 10.66 6.26
N ASP A 77 6.70 10.07 7.35
CA ASP A 77 7.13 8.73 7.75
C ASP A 77 6.46 7.63 6.93
N LEU A 78 5.17 7.75 6.61
CA LEU A 78 4.46 6.73 5.85
C LEU A 78 5.00 6.56 4.43
N PRO A 79 5.18 7.64 3.61
CA PRO A 79 5.79 7.48 2.30
C PRO A 79 7.23 6.97 2.36
N ALA A 80 8.03 7.43 3.33
CA ALA A 80 9.40 6.95 3.50
C ALA A 80 9.45 5.46 3.86
N TRP A 81 8.56 5.01 4.75
CA TRP A 81 8.45 3.59 5.10
C TRP A 81 7.95 2.74 3.93
N CYS A 82 6.97 3.22 3.16
CA CYS A 82 6.51 2.56 1.94
C CYS A 82 7.65 2.42 0.93
N HIS A 83 8.44 3.47 0.75
CA HIS A 83 9.61 3.43 -0.13
C HIS A 83 10.64 2.39 0.34
N LEU A 84 10.89 2.32 1.64
CA LEU A 84 11.83 1.37 2.24
C LEU A 84 11.36 -0.08 2.07
N THR A 85 10.07 -0.33 2.21
CA THR A 85 9.49 -1.67 2.16
C THR A 85 9.01 -2.09 0.78
N GLY A 86 8.95 -1.16 -0.16
CA GLY A 86 8.46 -1.39 -1.51
C GLY A 86 6.93 -1.36 -1.64
N HIS A 87 6.22 -0.97 -0.59
CA HIS A 87 4.78 -0.73 -0.69
C HIS A 87 4.49 0.57 -1.46
N GLU A 88 3.33 0.65 -2.07
CA GLU A 88 2.90 1.85 -2.79
C GLU A 88 2.16 2.80 -1.85
N TYR A 89 2.67 4.03 -1.71
CA TYR A 89 1.99 5.08 -0.98
C TYR A 89 0.97 5.76 -1.89
N LEU A 90 -0.32 5.70 -1.56
CA LEU A 90 -1.40 6.27 -2.35
C LEU A 90 -1.73 7.71 -1.96
N GLY A 91 -1.30 8.14 -0.79
CA GLY A 91 -1.51 9.50 -0.33
C GLY A 91 -2.56 9.66 0.77
N PRO A 92 -2.81 10.91 1.17
CA PRO A 92 -3.85 11.21 2.13
C PRO A 92 -5.24 11.02 1.53
N ILE A 93 -6.16 10.56 2.35
CA ILE A 93 -7.58 10.43 2.01
C ILE A 93 -8.34 11.54 2.74
N PRO A 94 -9.26 12.24 2.05
CA PRO A 94 -10.12 13.18 2.72
C PRO A 94 -10.90 12.51 3.87
N SER A 95 -10.65 12.96 5.09
CA SER A 95 -11.39 12.51 6.26
C SER A 95 -12.44 13.54 6.60
N THR A 96 -13.63 13.07 6.93
CA THR A 96 -14.69 13.93 7.49
C THR A 96 -14.52 14.16 9.00
N ALA A 97 -13.64 13.40 9.62
CA ALA A 97 -13.34 13.52 11.04
C ALA A 97 -12.19 14.51 11.24
N PRO A 98 -12.39 15.55 12.07
CA PRO A 98 -11.35 16.57 12.31
C PRO A 98 -10.24 16.08 13.23
N ASP A 99 -10.41 14.94 13.88
CA ASP A 99 -9.55 14.48 14.97
C ASP A 99 -8.37 13.63 14.51
N HIS A 100 -8.35 13.19 13.24
CA HIS A 100 -7.28 12.35 12.71
C HIS A 100 -7.16 12.47 11.20
N ASP A 101 -5.96 12.21 10.72
CA ASP A 101 -5.67 12.08 9.29
C ASP A 101 -5.80 10.63 8.84
N VAL A 102 -6.17 10.44 7.59
CA VAL A 102 -6.27 9.12 6.97
C VAL A 102 -5.34 9.06 5.77
N TYR A 103 -4.55 8.02 5.70
CA TYR A 103 -3.63 7.75 4.60
C TYR A 103 -3.91 6.39 3.99
N ALA A 104 -3.68 6.25 2.69
CA ALA A 104 -3.82 4.99 2.00
C ALA A 104 -2.47 4.48 1.51
N LEU A 105 -2.30 3.17 1.54
CA LEU A 105 -1.21 2.47 0.90
C LEU A 105 -1.70 1.18 0.26
N ARG A 106 -0.96 0.71 -0.75
CA ARG A 106 -1.21 -0.58 -1.40
C ARG A 106 -0.04 -1.52 -1.15
N LEU A 107 -0.38 -2.77 -0.84
CA LEU A 107 0.64 -3.77 -0.54
C LEU A 107 1.30 -4.29 -1.81
N THR A 108 2.62 -4.43 -1.77
CA THR A 108 3.40 -5.10 -2.82
C THR A 108 3.46 -6.61 -2.59
N SER A 109 3.71 -7.35 -3.67
CA SER A 109 3.87 -8.81 -3.61
C SER A 109 5.17 -9.28 -2.96
N ALA A 110 6.19 -8.43 -2.95
CA ALA A 110 7.52 -8.76 -2.43
C ALA A 110 8.04 -7.65 -1.52
N PRO A 111 7.44 -7.46 -0.34
CA PRO A 111 7.86 -6.42 0.57
C PRO A 111 9.24 -6.72 1.17
N VAL A 112 10.07 -5.68 1.27
CA VAL A 112 11.30 -5.77 2.05
C VAL A 112 10.94 -5.89 3.52
N GLN A 113 11.37 -6.98 4.14
CA GLN A 113 11.08 -7.23 5.54
C GLN A 113 11.94 -6.30 6.42
N THR A 114 11.33 -5.73 7.43
CA THR A 114 12.02 -4.95 8.44
C THR A 114 12.21 -5.76 9.72
N ARG A 115 13.19 -5.38 10.53
CA ARG A 115 13.49 -6.10 11.78
C ARG A 115 12.35 -5.99 12.79
N PRO A 116 12.07 -7.03 13.55
CA PRO A 116 11.14 -6.94 14.67
C PRO A 116 11.53 -5.81 15.63
N GLY A 117 10.58 -4.94 15.94
CA GLY A 117 10.81 -3.79 16.82
C GLY A 117 11.60 -2.61 16.21
N ARG A 118 12.03 -2.73 14.95
CA ARG A 118 12.77 -1.67 14.23
C ARG A 118 12.22 -1.50 12.81
N PRO A 119 11.12 -0.79 12.63
CA PRO A 119 10.43 -0.69 11.33
C PRO A 119 11.26 0.01 10.25
N TRP A 120 12.27 0.78 10.64
CA TRP A 120 13.17 1.49 9.74
C TRP A 120 14.43 0.72 9.35
N HIS A 121 14.62 -0.50 9.88
CA HIS A 121 15.77 -1.32 9.58
C HIS A 121 15.37 -2.53 8.74
N PRO A 122 15.73 -2.56 7.45
CA PRO A 122 15.48 -3.74 6.62
C PRO A 122 16.20 -4.95 7.22
N THR A 123 15.55 -6.09 7.17
CA THR A 123 16.20 -7.36 7.42
C THR A 123 17.05 -7.65 6.20
N PRO A 124 18.37 -7.85 6.31
CA PRO A 124 19.16 -8.26 5.17
C PRO A 124 18.54 -9.52 4.60
N ALA A 125 18.32 -9.53 3.28
CA ALA A 125 17.98 -10.76 2.60
C ALA A 125 19.06 -11.77 3.00
N ALA A 126 18.64 -12.95 3.44
CA ALA A 126 19.57 -14.01 3.78
C ALA A 126 20.39 -14.31 2.51
N THR A 127 21.50 -13.63 2.36
CA THR A 127 22.50 -13.97 1.37
C THR A 127 23.08 -15.28 1.83
N SER A 128 22.59 -16.33 1.24
CA SER A 128 23.10 -17.67 1.40
C SER A 128 24.59 -17.66 1.08
N ALA A 129 25.32 -18.19 1.98
CA ALA A 129 26.65 -18.70 2.01
C ALA A 129 27.58 -17.87 2.91
N PRO A 130 27.98 -18.46 4.03
CA PRO A 130 29.24 -18.11 4.59
C PRO A 130 30.27 -18.45 3.52
N THR A 131 30.97 -17.46 3.02
CA THR A 131 32.25 -17.68 2.35
C THR A 131 33.10 -18.51 3.29
N PRO A 132 33.58 -19.69 2.89
CA PRO A 132 34.48 -20.41 3.75
C PRO A 132 35.68 -19.52 4.04
N ASP A 133 35.93 -19.40 5.30
CA ASP A 133 37.08 -18.76 5.92
C ASP A 133 38.33 -19.04 5.07
N THR A 134 38.81 -18.03 4.39
CA THR A 134 40.10 -18.12 3.76
C THR A 134 41.10 -17.97 4.91
N PRO A 135 41.86 -19.03 5.22
CA PRO A 135 42.85 -18.91 6.29
C PRO A 135 43.84 -17.82 5.93
N ASN A 136 43.87 -16.81 6.78
CA ASN A 136 44.78 -15.70 6.73
C ASN A 136 46.24 -16.27 6.70
N PRO A 137 47.03 -16.00 5.64
CA PRO A 137 48.40 -16.47 5.64
C PRO A 137 49.16 -15.81 6.80
N THR A 138 49.60 -16.63 7.70
CA THR A 138 50.48 -16.27 8.81
C THR A 138 51.65 -15.51 8.25
N PRO A 139 51.95 -14.29 8.74
CA PRO A 139 53.20 -13.65 8.38
C PRO A 139 54.38 -14.49 8.93
N ASN A 140 55.16 -15.02 8.01
CA ASN A 140 56.37 -15.73 8.28
C ASN A 140 57.32 -14.78 9.02
N GLN A 141 57.53 -15.04 10.30
CA GLN A 141 58.61 -14.43 11.04
C GLN A 141 59.88 -15.12 10.61
N THR A 142 60.64 -14.43 9.80
CA THR A 142 62.02 -14.80 9.56
C THR A 142 62.87 -14.09 10.60
N ASP A 143 63.47 -14.87 11.40
CA ASP A 143 64.49 -14.54 12.34
C ASP A 143 65.71 -13.90 11.64
#